data_72b946e7fb6c9c7d9fc7001b2c55f6f7
#
_entry.id   72b946e7fb6c9c7d9fc7001b2c55f6f7
#
_cell.length_a   1.000
_cell.length_b   1.000
_cell.length_c   1.000
_cell.angle_alpha   90.00
_cell.angle_beta   90.00
_cell.angle_gamma   90.00
#
_symmetry.space_group_name_H-M   'P 1'
#
loop_
_entity.id
_entity.type
_entity.pdbx_description
1 polymer ?
#
loop_
_entity_poly.entity_id
_entity_poly.type
_entity_poly.pdbx_seq_one_letter_code
_entity_poly.pdbx_strand_id
1 'polypeptide(L)'
;MSTLKLNIPHQLSQQEAQDRIWKLLSNLKEEQKGTIDDVKEDWNGNKGNFSFSAKGFNLAGSINIQPDAVEINADLPFAVSLFKGQISKIITEKASELLKK
;
A
#
# COMPACT_ATOMS: atom_id res chain seq x y z
N MET A 1 -4.55 -1.63 -18.68
CA MET A 1 -4.18 -1.32 -17.29
C MET A 1 -4.40 -2.53 -16.42
N SER A 2 -3.51 -2.76 -15.49
CA SER A 2 -3.56 -3.91 -14.60
C SER A 2 -3.87 -3.44 -13.19
N THR A 3 -4.72 -4.18 -12.49
CA THR A 3 -5.07 -3.88 -11.12
C THR A 3 -4.44 -4.92 -10.19
N LEU A 4 -3.73 -4.44 -9.20
CA LEU A 4 -3.16 -5.27 -8.14
C LEU A 4 -4.12 -5.26 -6.96
N LYS A 5 -4.51 -6.46 -6.52
CA LYS A 5 -5.39 -6.61 -5.36
C LYS A 5 -4.72 -7.50 -4.33
N LEU A 6 -4.61 -6.98 -3.11
CA LEU A 6 -4.01 -7.71 -2.01
C LEU A 6 -4.99 -7.71 -0.84
N ASN A 7 -5.04 -8.84 -0.14
CA ASN A 7 -5.86 -8.98 1.07
C ASN A 7 -4.96 -9.57 2.15
N ILE A 8 -4.64 -8.76 3.15
CA ILE A 8 -3.67 -9.15 4.17
C ILE A 8 -4.40 -9.29 5.50
N PRO A 9 -4.59 -10.52 5.99
CA PRO A 9 -5.29 -10.74 7.25
C PRO A 9 -4.46 -10.26 8.45
N HIS A 10 -5.15 -9.83 9.50
CA HIS A 10 -4.51 -9.42 10.74
C HIS A 10 -5.37 -9.81 11.94
N GLN A 11 -4.76 -9.77 13.11
CA GLN A 11 -5.44 -10.07 14.36
C GLN A 11 -5.41 -8.86 15.31
N LEU A 12 -5.30 -7.68 14.74
CA LEU A 12 -5.28 -6.43 15.48
C LEU A 12 -6.67 -5.80 15.48
N SER A 13 -6.86 -4.79 16.34
CA SER A 13 -8.05 -3.97 16.20
C SER A 13 -7.94 -3.17 14.90
N GLN A 14 -9.09 -2.72 14.41
CA GLN A 14 -9.12 -1.92 13.19
C GLN A 14 -8.30 -0.65 13.33
N GLN A 15 -8.38 0.01 14.49
CA GLN A 15 -7.63 1.21 14.76
C GLN A 15 -6.12 0.95 14.77
N GLU A 16 -5.70 -0.13 15.41
CA GLU A 16 -4.29 -0.46 15.46
C GLU A 16 -3.74 -0.84 14.09
N ALA A 17 -4.52 -1.56 13.31
CA ALA A 17 -4.14 -1.88 11.94
C ALA A 17 -3.98 -0.61 11.11
N GLN A 18 -4.89 0.35 11.27
CA GLN A 18 -4.81 1.63 10.58
C GLN A 18 -3.53 2.39 10.96
N ASP A 19 -3.22 2.45 12.24
CA ASP A 19 -2.01 3.13 12.71
C ASP A 19 -0.75 2.50 12.11
N ARG A 20 -0.72 1.19 12.02
CA ARG A 20 0.42 0.48 11.47
C ARG A 20 0.56 0.69 9.96
N ILE A 21 -0.56 0.72 9.25
CA ILE A 21 -0.53 0.99 7.81
C ILE A 21 -0.07 2.43 7.54
N TRP A 22 -0.50 3.39 8.36
CA TRP A 22 0.01 4.75 8.27
C TRP A 22 1.52 4.79 8.42
N LYS A 23 2.06 4.01 9.36
CA LYS A 23 3.51 3.91 9.53
C LYS A 23 4.19 3.29 8.31
N LEU A 24 3.56 2.31 7.69
CA LEU A 24 4.08 1.70 6.47
C LEU A 24 4.27 2.74 5.38
N LEU A 25 3.25 3.56 5.14
CA LEU A 25 3.31 4.58 4.11
C LEU A 25 4.36 5.64 4.44
N SER A 26 4.45 6.04 5.71
CA SER A 26 5.46 6.99 6.16
C SER A 26 6.87 6.42 5.97
N ASN A 27 7.07 5.16 6.33
CA ASN A 27 8.36 4.49 6.18
C ASN A 27 8.76 4.36 4.71
N LEU A 28 7.80 4.09 3.84
CA LEU A 28 8.08 4.00 2.42
C LEU A 28 8.55 5.34 1.86
N LYS A 29 7.96 6.44 2.31
CA LYS A 29 8.40 7.77 1.92
C LYS A 29 9.87 7.99 2.27
N GLU A 30 10.25 7.59 3.49
CA GLU A 30 11.62 7.78 3.98
C GLU A 30 12.59 6.82 3.30
N GLU A 31 12.25 5.53 3.25
CA GLU A 31 13.15 4.50 2.74
C GLU A 31 13.35 4.58 1.24
N GLN A 32 12.33 5.02 0.52
CA GLN A 32 12.36 5.06 -0.94
C GLN A 32 12.52 6.48 -1.48
N LYS A 33 13.04 7.37 -0.67
CA LYS A 33 13.30 8.73 -1.07
C LYS A 33 14.28 8.74 -2.25
N GLY A 34 13.85 9.37 -3.35
CA GLY A 34 14.63 9.33 -4.59
C GLY A 34 14.13 8.29 -5.58
N THR A 35 13.43 7.26 -5.12
CA THR A 35 12.78 6.29 -6.00
C THR A 35 11.30 6.61 -6.14
N ILE A 36 10.68 7.03 -5.04
CA ILE A 36 9.26 7.39 -4.98
C ILE A 36 9.15 8.89 -4.70
N ASP A 37 8.40 9.58 -5.53
CA ASP A 37 8.17 11.03 -5.41
C ASP A 37 6.68 11.32 -5.39
N ASP A 38 6.34 12.55 -4.96
CA ASP A 38 4.97 13.07 -4.99
C ASP A 38 3.95 12.15 -4.31
N VAL A 39 4.33 11.62 -3.16
CA VAL A 39 3.43 10.75 -2.41
C VAL A 39 2.29 11.57 -1.82
N LYS A 40 1.06 11.18 -2.16
CA LYS A 40 -0.15 11.83 -1.66
C LYS A 40 -1.03 10.79 -1.02
N GLU A 41 -1.66 11.16 0.09
CA GLU A 41 -2.57 10.30 0.83
C GLU A 41 -3.81 11.10 1.19
N ASP A 42 -4.96 10.45 1.09
CA ASP A 42 -6.23 11.04 1.47
C ASP A 42 -7.03 9.98 2.22
N TRP A 43 -7.24 10.18 3.50
CA TRP A 43 -7.91 9.22 4.35
C TRP A 43 -9.29 9.70 4.73
N ASN A 44 -10.25 8.79 4.65
CA ASN A 44 -11.62 9.02 5.08
C ASN A 44 -12.02 7.83 5.96
N GLY A 45 -11.85 7.97 7.27
CA GLY A 45 -12.07 6.88 8.19
C GLY A 45 -11.06 5.75 7.95
N ASN A 46 -11.54 4.55 7.64
CA ASN A 46 -10.70 3.38 7.43
C ASN A 46 -10.36 3.15 5.95
N LYS A 47 -10.73 4.08 5.10
CA LYS A 47 -10.40 4.01 3.68
C LYS A 47 -9.43 5.11 3.32
N GLY A 48 -8.40 4.75 2.58
CA GLY A 48 -7.43 5.71 2.12
C GLY A 48 -7.19 5.58 0.63
N ASN A 49 -6.96 6.71 -0.01
CA ASN A 49 -6.50 6.74 -1.39
C ASN A 49 -5.07 7.26 -1.37
N PHE A 50 -4.23 6.65 -2.18
CA PHE A 50 -2.84 7.08 -2.26
C PHE A 50 -2.40 7.16 -3.71
N SER A 51 -1.42 8.02 -3.95
CA SER A 51 -0.78 8.11 -5.25
C SER A 51 0.67 8.51 -5.07
N PHE A 52 1.49 8.09 -6.00
CA PHE A 52 2.90 8.46 -5.99
C PHE A 52 3.48 8.28 -7.38
N SER A 53 4.66 8.86 -7.58
CA SER A 53 5.42 8.70 -8.82
C SER A 53 6.67 7.88 -8.54
N ALA A 54 6.92 6.90 -9.39
CA ALA A 54 8.12 6.07 -9.27
C ALA A 54 8.72 5.88 -10.65
N LYS A 55 9.96 6.33 -10.82
CA LYS A 55 10.70 6.19 -12.09
C LYS A 55 9.92 6.71 -13.30
N GLY A 56 9.24 7.83 -13.12
CA GLY A 56 8.48 8.46 -14.19
C GLY A 56 7.08 7.91 -14.38
N PHE A 57 6.66 6.94 -13.61
CA PHE A 57 5.31 6.38 -13.67
C PHE A 57 4.48 6.87 -12.51
N ASN A 58 3.22 7.19 -12.80
CA ASN A 58 2.26 7.57 -11.77
C ASN A 58 1.47 6.33 -11.35
N LEU A 59 1.47 6.07 -10.06
CA LEU A 59 0.78 4.93 -9.48
C LEU A 59 -0.27 5.44 -8.50
N ALA A 60 -1.41 4.79 -8.48
CA ALA A 60 -2.50 5.18 -7.59
C ALA A 60 -3.20 3.93 -7.08
N GLY A 61 -3.78 4.03 -5.90
CA GLY A 61 -4.50 2.91 -5.33
C GLY A 61 -5.31 3.31 -4.12
N SER A 62 -5.87 2.31 -3.47
CA SER A 62 -6.67 2.51 -2.28
C SER A 62 -6.36 1.43 -1.25
N ILE A 63 -6.59 1.77 0.00
CA ILE A 63 -6.41 0.87 1.13
C ILE A 63 -7.70 0.90 1.93
N ASN A 64 -8.26 -0.29 2.21
CA ASN A 64 -9.45 -0.42 3.03
C ASN A 64 -9.10 -1.26 4.25
N ILE A 65 -9.16 -0.65 5.42
CA ILE A 65 -8.80 -1.32 6.66
C ILE A 65 -10.06 -1.93 7.29
N GLN A 66 -10.13 -3.25 7.25
CA GLN A 66 -11.24 -4.00 7.80
C GLN A 66 -10.89 -4.54 9.19
N PRO A 67 -11.89 -5.00 9.96
CA PRO A 67 -11.62 -5.52 11.31
C PRO A 67 -10.66 -6.69 11.36
N ASP A 68 -10.57 -7.49 10.30
CA ASP A 68 -9.75 -8.70 10.29
C ASP A 68 -8.76 -8.76 9.13
N ALA A 69 -8.73 -7.74 8.28
CA ALA A 69 -7.85 -7.75 7.12
C ALA A 69 -7.63 -6.32 6.61
N VAL A 70 -6.59 -6.17 5.81
CA VAL A 70 -6.35 -4.93 5.08
C VAL A 70 -6.40 -5.24 3.60
N GLU A 71 -7.26 -4.56 2.87
CA GLU A 71 -7.35 -4.68 1.42
C GLU A 71 -6.56 -3.55 0.77
N ILE A 72 -5.70 -3.91 -0.16
CA ILE A 72 -4.91 -2.95 -0.92
C ILE A 72 -5.20 -3.16 -2.40
N ASN A 73 -5.62 -2.10 -3.07
CA ASN A 73 -5.86 -2.12 -4.50
C ASN A 73 -4.97 -1.05 -5.14
N ALA A 74 -4.31 -1.41 -6.22
CA ALA A 74 -3.46 -0.46 -6.93
C ALA A 74 -3.64 -0.63 -8.44
N ASP A 75 -3.69 0.50 -9.14
CA ASP A 75 -3.73 0.53 -10.57
C ASP A 75 -2.31 0.68 -11.09
N LEU A 76 -1.88 -0.24 -11.96
CA LEU A 76 -0.52 -0.26 -12.46
C LEU A 76 -0.51 0.09 -13.94
N PRO A 77 0.39 0.99 -14.39
CA PRO A 77 0.62 1.19 -15.81
C PRO A 77 1.11 -0.11 -16.46
N PHE A 78 0.89 -0.25 -17.74
CA PHE A 78 1.24 -1.49 -18.46
C PHE A 78 2.70 -1.89 -18.24
N ALA A 79 3.61 -0.93 -18.32
CA ALA A 79 5.03 -1.22 -18.16
C ALA A 79 5.35 -1.75 -16.75
N VAL A 80 4.66 -1.23 -15.74
CA VAL A 80 4.87 -1.66 -14.35
C VAL A 80 4.18 -3.00 -14.08
N SER A 81 3.11 -3.31 -14.79
CA SER A 81 2.36 -4.55 -14.57
C SER A 81 3.20 -5.80 -14.85
N LEU A 82 4.27 -5.67 -15.63
CA LEU A 82 5.20 -6.77 -15.86
C LEU A 82 5.89 -7.23 -14.56
N PHE A 83 5.96 -6.34 -13.58
CA PHE A 83 6.57 -6.63 -12.27
C PHE A 83 5.53 -6.81 -11.18
N LYS A 84 4.27 -7.03 -11.56
CA LYS A 84 3.15 -7.14 -10.63
C LYS A 84 3.40 -8.18 -9.54
N GLY A 85 3.90 -9.35 -9.89
CA GLY A 85 4.19 -10.40 -8.92
C GLY A 85 5.24 -10.00 -7.90
N GLN A 86 6.30 -9.34 -8.35
CA GLN A 86 7.36 -8.89 -7.47
C GLN A 86 6.87 -7.76 -6.54
N ILE A 87 6.12 -6.81 -7.09
CA ILE A 87 5.55 -5.72 -6.32
C ILE A 87 4.60 -6.27 -5.24
N SER A 88 3.73 -7.20 -5.64
CA SER A 88 2.79 -7.84 -4.73
C SER A 88 3.50 -8.52 -3.58
N LYS A 89 4.57 -9.25 -3.86
CA LYS A 89 5.34 -9.94 -2.85
C LYS A 89 5.97 -8.98 -1.85
N ILE A 90 6.57 -7.90 -2.33
CA ILE A 90 7.23 -6.92 -1.46
C ILE A 90 6.21 -6.26 -0.55
N ILE A 91 5.08 -5.81 -1.10
CA ILE A 91 4.05 -5.15 -0.32
C ILE A 91 3.46 -6.10 0.71
N THR A 92 3.16 -7.33 0.31
CA THR A 92 2.59 -8.33 1.21
C THR A 92 3.53 -8.64 2.36
N GLU A 93 4.81 -8.81 2.08
CA GLU A 93 5.79 -9.11 3.13
C GLU A 93 5.91 -7.96 4.13
N LYS A 94 6.01 -6.72 3.63
CA LYS A 94 6.16 -5.56 4.51
C LYS A 94 4.90 -5.32 5.33
N ALA A 95 3.73 -5.41 4.71
CA ALA A 95 2.48 -5.21 5.40
C ALA A 95 2.21 -6.31 6.41
N SER A 96 2.47 -7.57 6.07
CA SER A 96 2.31 -8.68 6.99
C SER A 96 3.21 -8.54 8.21
N GLU A 97 4.43 -8.08 8.01
CA GLU A 97 5.36 -7.87 9.12
C GLU A 97 4.87 -6.79 10.06
N LEU A 98 4.35 -5.68 9.52
CA LEU A 98 3.82 -4.59 10.33
C LEU A 98 2.52 -4.95 11.04
N LEU A 99 1.73 -5.85 10.47
CA LEU A 99 0.46 -6.26 11.04
C LEU A 99 0.57 -7.46 11.98
N LYS A 100 1.77 -7.92 12.24
CA LYS A 100 1.97 -8.99 13.21
C LYS A 100 1.56 -8.53 14.60
N LYS A 101 0.86 -9.40 15.27
CA LYS A 101 0.42 -9.12 16.62
C LYS A 101 1.57 -9.26 17.63
#